data_124e464055e435b1853a0b94921aea83
#
_entry.id   124e464055e435b1853a0b94921aea83
#
_cell.length_a   1.000
_cell.length_b   1.000
_cell.length_c   1.000
_cell.angle_alpha   90.00
_cell.angle_beta   90.00
_cell.angle_gamma   90.00
#
_symmetry.space_group_name_H-M   'P 1'
#
loop_
_entity.id
_entity.type
_entity.pdbx_description
1 polymer ?
#
loop_
_entity_poly.entity_id
_entity_poly.type
_entity_poly.pdbx_seq_one_letter_code
_entity_poly.pdbx_strand_id
1 'polypeptide(L)'
;KLDTRLALCGHGHSNRVMNFEGIPALMGRSNLRAGRAVGGYNIMTVTGDTLLAAAVRHPAVPGLAPAVTMPAWVTVKLERHDFAADTVSWPRPDYSMNAKYPMVNELWRVQEKADIGAGATVSGRLALITNTAGEIKALSLKNGRQRWAFPTGAKIYGTPATDGRRVIVASADGMVRALGLKNGKLLWSFDAGQPVVASPVTGNGKVFITGSSGRCNALDITDGTLLWSNGDIEGFVETIPLIYKGMLIFGTWDNRLYALDTETGVTRWVWENGYSNRMLSPAACVPVAFGERLFVVAPDRKMACLDALTGRLIWHSDLGGIAVRESMGITADSTMILAKTMNGIVIGVSTTADEPEIIWKTGFDIGYDIAPGIITEHDGIIYIPSDKGVVHAASRADGTLLWSHRISSCLINNIVPLERESLLCNSMDGVVVRLAY
;
A
#
# COMPACT_ATOMS: atom_id res chain seq x y z
N LYS A 1 7.03 -31.94 5.86
CA LYS A 1 6.81 -31.81 4.40
C LYS A 1 5.34 -32.06 4.13
N LEU A 2 4.71 -31.22 3.31
CA LEU A 2 3.33 -31.35 2.90
C LEU A 2 3.25 -32.25 1.65
N ASP A 3 2.24 -33.12 1.55
CA ASP A 3 1.96 -33.90 0.34
C ASP A 3 1.15 -33.02 -0.63
N THR A 4 1.83 -32.11 -1.31
CA THR A 4 1.21 -31.21 -2.28
C THR A 4 1.06 -31.94 -3.62
N ARG A 5 -0.17 -32.14 -4.07
CA ARG A 5 -0.49 -32.87 -5.31
C ARG A 5 -1.03 -31.99 -6.42
N LEU A 6 -1.42 -30.76 -6.08
CA LEU A 6 -1.98 -29.78 -7.01
C LEU A 6 -1.74 -28.38 -6.46
N ALA A 7 -1.41 -27.44 -7.33
CA ALA A 7 -1.44 -26.02 -7.06
C ALA A 7 -2.62 -25.36 -7.79
N LEU A 8 -3.37 -24.52 -7.09
CA LEU A 8 -4.41 -23.68 -7.68
C LEU A 8 -3.96 -22.23 -7.62
N CYS A 9 -4.02 -21.55 -8.75
CA CYS A 9 -3.62 -20.14 -8.85
C CYS A 9 -4.65 -19.34 -9.64
N GLY A 10 -4.55 -18.04 -9.51
CA GLY A 10 -5.42 -17.07 -10.17
C GLY A 10 -4.63 -15.99 -10.90
N HIS A 11 -5.19 -14.79 -11.00
CA HIS A 11 -4.62 -13.56 -11.56
C HIS A 11 -4.44 -13.54 -13.10
N GLY A 12 -4.22 -14.67 -13.75
CA GLY A 12 -4.01 -14.73 -15.21
C GLY A 12 -5.28 -14.64 -16.05
N HIS A 13 -6.45 -14.53 -15.45
CA HIS A 13 -7.78 -14.31 -16.04
C HIS A 13 -8.22 -15.33 -17.12
N SER A 14 -7.51 -16.43 -17.25
CA SER A 14 -7.85 -17.52 -18.20
C SER A 14 -7.61 -18.88 -17.59
N ASN A 15 -8.38 -19.89 -18.03
CA ASN A 15 -8.11 -21.27 -17.67
C ASN A 15 -6.80 -21.71 -18.32
N ARG A 16 -5.86 -22.22 -17.52
CA ARG A 16 -4.54 -22.68 -17.98
C ARG A 16 -4.05 -23.82 -17.12
N VAL A 17 -3.44 -24.80 -17.76
CA VAL A 17 -2.66 -25.84 -17.09
C VAL A 17 -1.21 -25.40 -17.05
N MET A 18 -0.56 -25.57 -15.91
CA MET A 18 0.85 -25.28 -15.68
C MET A 18 1.48 -26.45 -14.92
N ASN A 19 2.79 -26.45 -14.80
CA ASN A 19 3.54 -27.42 -14.02
C ASN A 19 4.59 -26.66 -13.21
N PHE A 20 4.61 -26.88 -11.91
CA PHE A 20 5.62 -26.38 -11.00
C PHE A 20 6.47 -27.52 -10.49
N GLU A 21 7.57 -27.83 -11.20
CA GLU A 21 8.55 -28.86 -10.83
C GLU A 21 7.90 -30.24 -10.60
N GLY A 22 7.03 -30.66 -11.49
CA GLY A 22 6.31 -31.93 -11.40
C GLY A 22 4.93 -31.85 -10.75
N ILE A 23 4.64 -30.79 -10.00
CA ILE A 23 3.31 -30.58 -9.41
C ILE A 23 2.41 -29.91 -10.45
N PRO A 24 1.30 -30.58 -10.86
CA PRO A 24 0.33 -29.96 -11.75
C PRO A 24 -0.27 -28.71 -11.12
N ALA A 25 -0.46 -27.67 -11.93
CA ALA A 25 -1.09 -26.44 -11.46
C ALA A 25 -2.19 -25.99 -12.41
N LEU A 26 -3.28 -25.50 -11.85
CA LEU A 26 -4.41 -24.99 -12.60
C LEU A 26 -4.63 -23.52 -12.27
N MET A 27 -4.55 -22.68 -13.30
CA MET A 27 -4.98 -21.30 -13.21
C MET A 27 -6.45 -21.20 -13.56
N GLY A 28 -7.22 -20.60 -12.67
CA GLY A 28 -8.65 -20.36 -12.89
C GLY A 28 -8.88 -19.05 -13.66
N ARG A 29 -9.92 -19.02 -14.49
CA ARG A 29 -10.32 -17.78 -15.14
C ARG A 29 -10.92 -16.81 -14.11
N SER A 30 -10.78 -15.52 -14.40
CA SER A 30 -11.37 -14.45 -13.60
C SER A 30 -12.89 -14.40 -13.74
N ASN A 31 -13.56 -14.00 -12.66
CA ASN A 31 -14.98 -13.65 -12.67
C ASN A 31 -15.22 -12.23 -13.22
N LEU A 32 -14.15 -11.46 -13.45
CA LEU A 32 -14.23 -10.13 -14.05
C LEU A 32 -14.67 -10.21 -15.52
N ARG A 33 -15.45 -9.23 -15.92
CA ARG A 33 -15.83 -9.03 -17.33
C ARG A 33 -14.82 -8.07 -17.98
N ALA A 34 -14.32 -8.44 -19.15
CA ALA A 34 -13.51 -7.55 -19.97
C ALA A 34 -14.11 -7.52 -21.39
N GLY A 35 -14.68 -6.39 -21.78
CA GLY A 35 -15.36 -6.23 -23.06
C GLY A 35 -16.52 -7.21 -23.23
N ARG A 36 -16.47 -8.05 -24.27
CA ARG A 36 -17.47 -9.11 -24.54
C ARG A 36 -17.24 -10.40 -23.74
N ALA A 37 -16.16 -10.50 -22.99
CA ALA A 37 -15.86 -11.71 -22.22
C ALA A 37 -16.81 -11.85 -21.02
N VAL A 38 -17.44 -13.00 -20.93
CA VAL A 38 -18.30 -13.36 -19.78
C VAL A 38 -17.41 -13.86 -18.65
N GLY A 39 -17.56 -13.31 -17.45
CA GLY A 39 -16.94 -13.81 -16.24
C GLY A 39 -17.36 -15.26 -15.96
N GLY A 40 -16.65 -15.94 -15.07
CA GLY A 40 -16.99 -17.31 -14.70
C GLY A 40 -16.07 -17.87 -13.64
N TYR A 41 -16.40 -19.05 -13.16
CA TYR A 41 -15.61 -19.80 -12.19
C TYR A 41 -15.48 -21.25 -12.61
N ASN A 42 -14.56 -21.98 -12.02
CA ASN A 42 -14.41 -23.42 -12.22
C ASN A 42 -14.97 -24.17 -11.02
N ILE A 43 -15.74 -25.21 -11.30
CA ILE A 43 -16.07 -26.24 -10.31
C ILE A 43 -15.02 -27.33 -10.47
N MET A 44 -14.39 -27.72 -9.39
CA MET A 44 -13.41 -28.78 -9.34
C MET A 44 -13.97 -29.96 -8.57
N THR A 45 -14.02 -31.12 -9.20
CA THR A 45 -14.47 -32.35 -8.57
C THR A 45 -13.30 -33.29 -8.43
N VAL A 46 -13.05 -33.76 -7.22
CA VAL A 46 -12.01 -34.77 -6.94
C VAL A 46 -12.69 -36.10 -6.69
N THR A 47 -12.26 -37.13 -7.44
CA THR A 47 -12.73 -38.50 -7.28
C THR A 47 -11.50 -39.40 -7.22
N GLY A 48 -11.26 -40.00 -6.03
CA GLY A 48 -10.04 -40.76 -5.80
C GLY A 48 -8.79 -39.88 -5.97
N ASP A 49 -7.94 -40.23 -6.94
CA ASP A 49 -6.71 -39.56 -7.30
C ASP A 49 -6.85 -38.63 -8.53
N THR A 50 -8.07 -38.41 -8.98
CA THR A 50 -8.34 -37.66 -10.21
C THR A 50 -9.17 -36.42 -9.92
N LEU A 51 -8.75 -35.29 -10.50
CA LEU A 51 -9.45 -34.01 -10.48
C LEU A 51 -9.98 -33.70 -11.87
N LEU A 52 -11.27 -33.39 -11.95
CA LEU A 52 -11.95 -32.85 -13.12
C LEU A 52 -12.25 -31.38 -12.87
N ALA A 53 -11.80 -30.50 -13.76
CA ALA A 53 -12.14 -29.09 -13.71
C ALA A 53 -13.12 -28.72 -14.82
N ALA A 54 -14.30 -28.24 -14.44
CA ALA A 54 -15.31 -27.74 -15.35
C ALA A 54 -15.48 -26.23 -15.22
N ALA A 55 -15.55 -25.51 -16.34
CA ALA A 55 -15.82 -24.08 -16.34
C ALA A 55 -17.32 -23.83 -16.24
N VAL A 56 -17.72 -23.02 -15.26
CA VAL A 56 -19.08 -22.47 -15.18
C VAL A 56 -19.04 -21.02 -15.63
N ARG A 57 -19.90 -20.65 -16.54
CA ARG A 57 -20.02 -19.29 -17.07
C ARG A 57 -21.33 -18.68 -16.61
N HIS A 58 -21.27 -17.45 -16.14
CA HIS A 58 -22.46 -16.66 -15.85
C HIS A 58 -22.91 -15.87 -17.09
N PRO A 59 -24.21 -15.71 -17.32
CA PRO A 59 -24.72 -14.84 -18.37
C PRO A 59 -24.30 -13.40 -18.14
N ALA A 60 -24.18 -12.66 -19.22
CA ALA A 60 -23.74 -11.26 -19.17
C ALA A 60 -24.73 -10.31 -18.47
N VAL A 61 -25.99 -10.73 -18.32
CA VAL A 61 -27.07 -9.92 -17.73
C VAL A 61 -27.67 -10.68 -16.53
N PRO A 62 -27.68 -10.09 -15.33
CA PRO A 62 -28.35 -10.69 -14.19
C PRO A 62 -29.84 -10.98 -14.49
N GLY A 63 -30.31 -12.18 -14.19
CA GLY A 63 -31.72 -12.56 -14.28
C GLY A 63 -32.18 -13.21 -15.61
N LEU A 64 -31.32 -13.34 -16.62
CA LEU A 64 -31.74 -13.80 -17.95
C LEU A 64 -31.47 -15.28 -18.30
N ALA A 65 -30.66 -16.00 -17.60
CA ALA A 65 -30.52 -17.46 -17.75
C ALA A 65 -29.76 -18.07 -16.57
N PRO A 66 -30.01 -19.35 -16.25
CA PRO A 66 -29.19 -20.06 -15.26
C PRO A 66 -27.74 -20.18 -15.74
N ALA A 67 -26.81 -20.28 -14.77
CA ALA A 67 -25.41 -20.51 -15.08
C ALA A 67 -25.27 -21.81 -15.92
N VAL A 68 -24.56 -21.73 -17.05
CA VAL A 68 -24.31 -22.89 -17.90
C VAL A 68 -23.04 -23.58 -17.43
N THR A 69 -23.15 -24.82 -17.00
CA THR A 69 -22.00 -25.69 -16.73
C THR A 69 -21.43 -26.18 -18.03
N MET A 70 -20.17 -25.85 -18.29
CA MET A 70 -19.43 -26.37 -19.43
C MET A 70 -18.86 -27.77 -19.11
N PRO A 71 -18.58 -28.61 -20.13
CA PRO A 71 -17.83 -29.83 -19.93
C PRO A 71 -16.49 -29.58 -19.24
N ALA A 72 -15.94 -30.58 -18.56
CA ALA A 72 -14.62 -30.51 -17.99
C ALA A 72 -13.59 -30.16 -19.07
N TRP A 73 -12.82 -29.09 -18.83
CA TRP A 73 -11.80 -28.64 -19.78
C TRP A 73 -10.42 -29.25 -19.52
N VAL A 74 -10.25 -29.88 -18.34
CA VAL A 74 -9.02 -30.58 -17.98
C VAL A 74 -9.33 -31.70 -16.98
N THR A 75 -8.56 -32.76 -17.08
CA THR A 75 -8.48 -33.85 -16.10
C THR A 75 -7.06 -33.93 -15.61
N VAL A 76 -6.84 -33.95 -14.30
CA VAL A 76 -5.52 -34.00 -13.68
C VAL A 76 -5.46 -35.20 -12.73
N LYS A 77 -4.44 -36.02 -12.85
CA LYS A 77 -4.10 -37.02 -11.83
C LYS A 77 -3.39 -36.33 -10.67
N LEU A 78 -3.82 -36.66 -9.46
CA LEU A 78 -3.28 -36.13 -8.21
C LEU A 78 -2.22 -37.12 -7.65
N GLU A 79 -1.11 -37.24 -8.34
CA GLU A 79 -0.03 -38.13 -7.92
C GLU A 79 0.73 -37.52 -6.75
N ARG A 80 1.27 -38.39 -5.90
CA ARG A 80 2.15 -37.95 -4.83
C ARG A 80 3.49 -37.52 -5.41
N HIS A 81 3.92 -36.32 -5.10
CA HIS A 81 5.25 -35.82 -5.46
C HIS A 81 6.27 -36.19 -4.39
N ASP A 82 7.38 -36.78 -4.80
CA ASP A 82 8.48 -37.10 -3.88
C ASP A 82 9.44 -35.93 -3.72
N PHE A 83 9.16 -35.09 -2.72
CA PHE A 83 10.02 -33.96 -2.37
C PHE A 83 11.37 -34.38 -1.73
N ALA A 84 11.61 -35.67 -1.46
CA ALA A 84 12.89 -36.10 -0.91
C ALA A 84 14.00 -36.03 -1.96
N ALA A 85 13.65 -36.13 -3.24
CA ALA A 85 14.56 -35.96 -4.37
C ALA A 85 14.72 -34.48 -4.80
N ASP A 86 13.94 -33.58 -4.22
CA ASP A 86 13.99 -32.17 -4.57
C ASP A 86 15.23 -31.52 -3.95
N THR A 87 16.24 -31.37 -4.77
CA THR A 87 17.54 -30.76 -4.41
C THR A 87 17.64 -29.30 -4.86
N VAL A 88 16.56 -28.73 -5.41
CA VAL A 88 16.56 -27.34 -5.87
C VAL A 88 16.71 -26.42 -4.66
N SER A 89 17.86 -25.78 -4.57
CA SER A 89 18.06 -24.67 -3.66
C SER A 89 17.43 -23.43 -4.30
N TRP A 90 16.32 -22.98 -3.76
CA TRP A 90 15.75 -21.70 -4.16
C TRP A 90 16.79 -20.59 -3.98
N PRO A 91 16.98 -19.72 -4.98
CA PRO A 91 17.97 -18.65 -4.86
C PRO A 91 17.59 -17.77 -3.65
N ARG A 92 18.55 -17.66 -2.74
CA ARG A 92 18.40 -16.71 -1.63
C ARG A 92 18.52 -15.29 -2.18
N PRO A 93 17.87 -14.30 -1.56
CA PRO A 93 18.04 -12.90 -1.94
C PRO A 93 19.52 -12.53 -2.01
N ASP A 94 19.93 -11.95 -3.12
CA ASP A 94 21.32 -11.50 -3.30
C ASP A 94 21.50 -10.14 -2.63
N TYR A 95 22.36 -10.11 -1.60
CA TYR A 95 22.74 -8.90 -0.88
C TYR A 95 24.09 -8.34 -1.32
N SER A 96 24.72 -8.91 -2.37
CA SER A 96 26.06 -8.49 -2.84
C SER A 96 26.10 -7.01 -3.27
N MET A 97 24.95 -6.46 -3.70
CA MET A 97 24.83 -5.05 -4.03
C MET A 97 25.20 -4.13 -2.86
N ASN A 98 24.99 -4.54 -1.61
CA ASN A 98 25.30 -3.73 -0.43
C ASN A 98 26.81 -3.47 -0.30
N ALA A 99 27.64 -4.39 -0.77
CA ALA A 99 29.10 -4.24 -0.76
C ALA A 99 29.61 -3.12 -1.68
N LYS A 100 28.79 -2.69 -2.67
CA LYS A 100 29.15 -1.57 -3.55
C LYS A 100 29.07 -0.22 -2.83
N TYR A 101 28.34 -0.15 -1.72
CA TYR A 101 28.11 1.07 -0.96
C TYR A 101 28.46 0.85 0.53
N PRO A 102 29.75 0.66 0.86
CA PRO A 102 30.19 0.30 2.21
C PRO A 102 29.93 1.36 3.27
N MET A 103 29.59 2.59 2.84
CA MET A 103 29.15 3.66 3.75
C MET A 103 27.76 3.38 4.35
N VAL A 104 26.91 2.62 3.66
CA VAL A 104 25.56 2.31 4.14
C VAL A 104 25.58 1.09 5.05
N ASN A 105 25.26 1.28 6.32
CA ASN A 105 25.35 0.25 7.33
C ASN A 105 24.03 0.10 8.10
N GLU A 106 23.69 -1.14 8.46
CA GLU A 106 22.59 -1.42 9.36
C GLU A 106 23.06 -1.20 10.81
N LEU A 107 22.52 -0.17 11.47
CA LEU A 107 22.81 0.08 12.89
C LEU A 107 22.14 -0.97 13.78
N TRP A 108 20.94 -1.40 13.37
CA TRP A 108 20.23 -2.54 13.95
C TRP A 108 19.16 -3.06 12.99
N ARG A 109 18.80 -4.32 13.18
CA ARG A 109 17.74 -5.03 12.46
C ARG A 109 16.84 -5.75 13.43
N VAL A 110 15.54 -5.72 13.16
CA VAL A 110 14.52 -6.54 13.82
C VAL A 110 13.78 -7.32 12.74
N GLN A 111 13.55 -8.60 13.00
CA GLN A 111 12.69 -9.45 12.18
C GLN A 111 11.43 -9.77 12.97
N GLU A 112 10.29 -9.28 12.52
CA GLU A 112 8.98 -9.65 13.04
C GLU A 112 8.61 -11.06 12.60
N LYS A 113 7.77 -11.73 13.41
CA LYS A 113 7.27 -13.07 13.09
C LYS A 113 6.06 -13.05 12.14
N ALA A 114 5.49 -11.89 11.92
CA ALA A 114 4.34 -11.65 11.06
C ALA A 114 4.63 -10.50 10.09
N ASP A 115 3.91 -10.47 9.00
CA ASP A 115 4.04 -9.45 7.97
C ASP A 115 3.71 -8.06 8.53
N ILE A 116 4.38 -7.05 7.98
CA ILE A 116 4.11 -5.63 8.24
C ILE A 116 3.43 -5.07 7.00
N GLY A 117 2.10 -4.86 7.06
CA GLY A 117 1.31 -4.34 5.94
C GLY A 117 1.31 -2.81 5.82
N ALA A 118 2.06 -2.10 6.67
CA ALA A 118 2.00 -0.65 6.79
C ALA A 118 3.37 -0.02 7.03
N GLY A 119 3.43 1.31 6.89
CA GLY A 119 4.61 2.08 7.25
C GLY A 119 4.88 2.13 8.75
N ALA A 120 6.11 2.42 9.12
CA ALA A 120 6.48 2.77 10.48
C ALA A 120 6.25 4.27 10.74
N THR A 121 5.90 4.62 11.98
CA THR A 121 5.80 6.01 12.43
C THR A 121 6.87 6.27 13.48
N VAL A 122 7.52 7.42 13.40
CA VAL A 122 8.53 7.85 14.37
C VAL A 122 7.98 8.93 15.28
N SER A 123 8.14 8.75 16.60
CA SER A 123 7.79 9.77 17.58
C SER A 123 8.84 9.83 18.69
N GLY A 124 9.55 10.93 18.75
CA GLY A 124 10.69 11.11 19.66
C GLY A 124 11.76 10.05 19.43
N ARG A 125 11.99 9.19 20.43
CA ARG A 125 13.01 8.11 20.36
C ARG A 125 12.42 6.73 20.05
N LEU A 126 11.19 6.67 19.56
CA LEU A 126 10.46 5.44 19.31
C LEU A 126 10.11 5.29 17.84
N ALA A 127 10.27 4.08 17.32
CA ALA A 127 9.66 3.62 16.09
C ALA A 127 8.40 2.82 16.44
N LEU A 128 7.28 3.18 15.87
CA LEU A 128 5.98 2.52 16.05
C LEU A 128 5.72 1.67 14.81
N ILE A 129 5.51 0.38 14.99
CA ILE A 129 5.23 -0.57 13.92
C ILE A 129 3.99 -1.38 14.25
N THR A 130 3.27 -1.78 13.22
CA THR A 130 2.09 -2.68 13.32
C THR A 130 2.32 -3.91 12.48
N ASN A 131 1.67 -5.03 12.81
CA ASN A 131 1.80 -6.26 12.04
C ASN A 131 0.46 -6.97 11.83
N THR A 132 0.46 -7.96 10.94
CA THR A 132 -0.73 -8.74 10.58
C THR A 132 -1.10 -9.81 11.62
N ALA A 133 -0.28 -10.01 12.66
CA ALA A 133 -0.69 -10.77 13.84
C ALA A 133 -1.56 -9.95 14.81
N GLY A 134 -1.77 -8.65 14.51
CA GLY A 134 -2.59 -7.77 15.33
C GLY A 134 -1.83 -7.16 16.51
N GLU A 135 -0.55 -6.92 16.34
CA GLU A 135 0.26 -6.25 17.38
C GLU A 135 0.69 -4.88 16.90
N ILE A 136 0.66 -3.89 17.81
CA ILE A 136 1.41 -2.66 17.68
C ILE A 136 2.57 -2.68 18.68
N LYS A 137 3.75 -2.29 18.23
CA LYS A 137 4.99 -2.28 19.01
C LYS A 137 5.68 -0.93 18.94
N ALA A 138 6.29 -0.54 20.04
CA ALA A 138 7.26 0.56 20.06
C ALA A 138 8.66 0.00 20.22
N LEU A 139 9.52 0.32 19.26
CA LEU A 139 10.93 -0.04 19.28
C LEU A 139 11.78 1.20 19.59
N SER A 140 12.87 1.01 20.31
CA SER A 140 13.85 2.07 20.54
C SER A 140 14.60 2.39 19.24
N LEU A 141 14.57 3.63 18.76
CA LEU A 141 15.36 4.07 17.61
C LEU A 141 16.88 3.85 17.81
N LYS A 142 17.35 3.85 19.07
CA LYS A 142 18.77 3.67 19.35
C LYS A 142 19.29 2.28 18.98
N ASN A 143 18.51 1.22 19.25
CA ASN A 143 19.01 -0.16 19.16
C ASN A 143 17.96 -1.22 18.78
N GLY A 144 16.80 -0.82 18.28
CA GLY A 144 15.73 -1.73 17.87
C GLY A 144 15.03 -2.50 18.98
N ARG A 145 15.44 -2.33 20.26
CA ARG A 145 14.82 -3.09 21.37
C ARG A 145 13.37 -2.66 21.59
N GLN A 146 12.48 -3.64 21.69
CA GLN A 146 11.08 -3.41 22.04
C GLN A 146 10.97 -2.74 23.42
N ARG A 147 10.22 -1.66 23.47
CA ARG A 147 9.91 -0.92 24.70
C ARG A 147 8.59 -1.37 25.29
N TRP A 148 7.61 -1.55 24.43
CA TRP A 148 6.31 -2.11 24.76
C TRP A 148 5.66 -2.72 23.50
N ALA A 149 4.66 -3.57 23.72
CA ALA A 149 3.77 -4.08 22.67
C ALA A 149 2.34 -4.12 23.23
N PHE A 150 1.37 -4.00 22.33
CA PHE A 150 -0.05 -4.11 22.64
C PHE A 150 -0.73 -4.99 21.60
N PRO A 151 -1.37 -6.11 22.00
CA PRO A 151 -2.14 -6.95 21.10
C PRO A 151 -3.54 -6.35 20.89
N THR A 152 -3.97 -6.21 19.65
CA THR A 152 -5.33 -5.77 19.32
C THR A 152 -6.30 -6.93 19.15
N GLY A 153 -5.79 -8.14 18.92
CA GLY A 153 -6.59 -9.34 18.67
C GLY A 153 -7.04 -9.49 17.21
N ALA A 154 -6.77 -8.51 16.35
CA ALA A 154 -7.12 -8.56 14.93
C ALA A 154 -6.03 -7.90 14.08
N LYS A 155 -5.94 -8.28 12.81
CA LYS A 155 -4.94 -7.78 11.87
C LYS A 155 -4.93 -6.27 11.77
N ILE A 156 -3.74 -5.68 11.66
CA ILE A 156 -3.53 -4.26 11.44
C ILE A 156 -2.85 -4.07 10.09
N TYR A 157 -3.46 -3.24 9.23
CA TYR A 157 -2.95 -2.92 7.90
C TYR A 157 -2.58 -1.44 7.76
N GLY A 158 -3.03 -0.60 8.69
CA GLY A 158 -2.75 0.84 8.68
C GLY A 158 -1.47 1.21 9.42
N THR A 159 -0.81 2.26 8.94
CA THR A 159 0.28 2.93 9.65
C THR A 159 -0.27 3.59 10.91
N PRO A 160 0.33 3.40 12.10
CA PRO A 160 -0.16 4.04 13.30
C PRO A 160 0.06 5.55 13.27
N ALA A 161 -0.90 6.32 13.77
CA ALA A 161 -0.77 7.78 13.92
C ALA A 161 -0.33 8.16 15.35
N THR A 162 0.18 9.38 15.51
CA THR A 162 0.56 9.90 16.84
C THR A 162 0.43 11.42 16.93
N ASP A 163 0.09 11.91 18.11
CA ASP A 163 0.14 13.33 18.49
C ASP A 163 1.37 13.67 19.35
N GLY A 164 2.34 12.74 19.45
CA GLY A 164 3.51 12.87 20.32
C GLY A 164 3.27 12.50 21.79
N ARG A 165 2.02 12.17 22.18
CA ARG A 165 1.63 11.70 23.52
C ARG A 165 0.91 10.37 23.46
N ARG A 166 0.09 10.18 22.41
CA ARG A 166 -0.73 9.01 22.16
C ARG A 166 -0.31 8.35 20.84
N VAL A 167 -0.61 7.08 20.75
CA VAL A 167 -0.50 6.30 19.51
C VAL A 167 -1.89 5.81 19.17
N ILE A 168 -2.34 6.11 17.97
CA ILE A 168 -3.64 5.70 17.44
C ILE A 168 -3.43 4.54 16.49
N VAL A 169 -4.14 3.45 16.71
CA VAL A 169 -4.13 2.26 15.86
C VAL A 169 -5.56 1.82 15.57
N ALA A 170 -5.81 1.44 14.33
CA ALA A 170 -7.06 0.85 13.89
C ALA A 170 -6.82 -0.54 13.35
N SER A 171 -7.75 -1.45 13.55
CA SER A 171 -7.60 -2.86 13.19
C SER A 171 -8.83 -3.43 12.47
N ALA A 172 -8.66 -4.60 11.88
CA ALA A 172 -9.68 -5.25 11.06
C ALA A 172 -10.92 -5.75 11.87
N ASP A 173 -10.88 -5.69 13.20
CA ASP A 173 -12.05 -5.90 14.08
C ASP A 173 -12.97 -4.67 14.17
N GLY A 174 -12.63 -3.57 13.49
CA GLY A 174 -13.38 -2.31 13.55
C GLY A 174 -13.01 -1.42 14.73
N MET A 175 -12.12 -1.87 15.60
CA MET A 175 -11.75 -1.08 16.77
C MET A 175 -10.63 -0.09 16.47
N VAL A 176 -10.81 1.12 16.92
CA VAL A 176 -9.80 2.17 16.99
C VAL A 176 -9.35 2.29 18.45
N ARG A 177 -8.06 2.28 18.67
CA ARG A 177 -7.49 2.32 20.04
C ARG A 177 -6.46 3.44 20.16
N ALA A 178 -6.51 4.19 21.24
CA ALA A 178 -5.45 5.09 21.64
C ALA A 178 -4.64 4.49 22.76
N LEU A 179 -3.33 4.49 22.60
CA LEU A 179 -2.37 3.97 23.55
C LEU A 179 -1.45 5.10 24.03
N GLY A 180 -1.00 5.04 25.26
CA GLY A 180 0.03 5.95 25.76
C GLY A 180 1.37 5.72 25.03
N LEU A 181 1.92 6.74 24.38
CA LEU A 181 3.17 6.63 23.61
C LEU A 181 4.33 6.03 24.44
N LYS A 182 4.44 6.40 25.71
CA LYS A 182 5.58 5.99 26.56
C LYS A 182 5.51 4.54 27.03
N ASN A 183 4.32 3.97 27.20
CA ASN A 183 4.12 2.71 27.89
C ASN A 183 3.17 1.72 27.24
N GLY A 184 2.54 2.08 26.12
CA GLY A 184 1.59 1.24 25.38
C GLY A 184 0.27 0.94 26.11
N LYS A 185 -0.03 1.61 27.24
CA LYS A 185 -1.28 1.39 27.96
C LYS A 185 -2.46 1.93 27.19
N LEU A 186 -3.55 1.15 27.10
CA LEU A 186 -4.81 1.57 26.51
C LEU A 186 -5.36 2.78 27.29
N LEU A 187 -5.68 3.83 26.55
CA LEU A 187 -6.29 5.05 27.08
C LEU A 187 -7.79 5.08 26.81
N TRP A 188 -8.16 4.81 25.55
CA TRP A 188 -9.55 4.69 25.11
C TRP A 188 -9.65 3.77 23.89
N SER A 189 -10.87 3.32 23.60
CA SER A 189 -11.21 2.60 22.38
C SER A 189 -12.55 3.05 21.84
N PHE A 190 -12.68 3.00 20.51
CA PHE A 190 -13.90 3.33 19.77
C PHE A 190 -14.21 2.22 18.76
N ASP A 191 -15.48 1.79 18.71
CA ASP A 191 -15.96 0.84 17.72
C ASP A 191 -16.48 1.61 16.49
N ALA A 192 -15.79 1.48 15.36
CA ALA A 192 -16.19 2.10 14.09
C ALA A 192 -17.34 1.31 13.42
N GLY A 193 -17.75 0.16 13.95
CA GLY A 193 -18.80 -0.68 13.41
C GLY A 193 -18.46 -1.35 12.08
N GLN A 194 -17.19 -1.31 11.66
CA GLN A 194 -16.70 -1.81 10.38
C GLN A 194 -15.19 -2.03 10.43
N PRO A 195 -14.63 -2.98 9.66
CA PRO A 195 -13.19 -3.12 9.55
C PRO A 195 -12.51 -1.82 9.14
N VAL A 196 -11.40 -1.47 9.79
CA VAL A 196 -10.57 -0.32 9.45
C VAL A 196 -9.23 -0.82 8.95
N VAL A 197 -9.00 -0.67 7.64
CA VAL A 197 -7.75 -1.08 6.97
C VAL A 197 -6.89 0.13 6.61
N ALA A 198 -7.50 1.29 6.44
CA ALA A 198 -6.82 2.56 6.21
C ALA A 198 -6.04 3.03 7.43
N SER A 199 -5.03 3.85 7.20
CA SER A 199 -4.27 4.47 8.28
C SER A 199 -5.10 5.58 8.94
N PRO A 200 -5.21 5.62 10.27
CA PRO A 200 -5.73 6.79 10.97
C PRO A 200 -4.79 7.98 10.75
N VAL A 201 -5.36 9.18 10.77
CA VAL A 201 -4.56 10.41 10.79
C VAL A 201 -5.01 11.33 11.92
N THR A 202 -4.07 12.14 12.44
CA THR A 202 -4.33 13.05 13.56
C THR A 202 -4.06 14.49 13.17
N GLY A 203 -4.92 15.40 13.59
CA GLY A 203 -4.75 16.83 13.37
C GLY A 203 -5.74 17.66 14.19
N ASN A 204 -5.34 18.82 14.68
CA ASN A 204 -6.19 19.76 15.43
C ASN A 204 -6.97 19.12 16.59
N GLY A 205 -6.31 18.23 17.34
CA GLY A 205 -6.95 17.55 18.49
C GLY A 205 -7.93 16.44 18.10
N LYS A 206 -7.98 16.05 16.83
CA LYS A 206 -8.88 15.02 16.31
C LYS A 206 -8.13 13.81 15.76
N VAL A 207 -8.82 12.68 15.72
CA VAL A 207 -8.43 11.46 15.01
C VAL A 207 -9.45 11.24 13.89
N PHE A 208 -8.98 11.11 12.65
CA PHE A 208 -9.83 10.80 11.51
C PHE A 208 -9.65 9.34 11.10
N ILE A 209 -10.76 8.64 10.96
CA ILE A 209 -10.84 7.22 10.65
C ILE A 209 -11.69 7.05 9.41
N THR A 210 -11.11 6.45 8.39
CA THR A 210 -11.83 6.01 7.19
C THR A 210 -11.93 4.50 7.19
N GLY A 211 -13.07 3.96 6.82
CA GLY A 211 -13.33 2.53 6.93
C GLY A 211 -13.70 1.85 5.62
N SER A 212 -14.01 0.55 5.73
CA SER A 212 -14.31 -0.30 4.57
C SER A 212 -15.77 -0.23 4.10
N SER A 213 -16.67 0.43 4.84
CA SER A 213 -18.11 0.51 4.49
C SER A 213 -18.58 1.91 4.11
N GLY A 214 -17.68 2.77 3.60
CA GLY A 214 -18.08 4.10 3.14
C GLY A 214 -18.40 5.09 4.27
N ARG A 215 -17.75 4.93 5.43
CA ARG A 215 -17.94 5.82 6.58
C ARG A 215 -16.60 6.44 7.00
N CYS A 216 -16.63 7.75 7.24
CA CYS A 216 -15.54 8.48 7.86
C CYS A 216 -15.99 9.06 9.20
N ASN A 217 -15.18 8.88 10.24
CA ASN A 217 -15.43 9.38 11.58
C ASN A 217 -14.32 10.32 12.03
N ALA A 218 -14.67 11.37 12.77
CA ALA A 218 -13.71 12.12 13.57
C ALA A 218 -13.98 11.92 15.07
N LEU A 219 -12.92 11.63 15.80
CA LEU A 219 -12.96 11.42 17.24
C LEU A 219 -12.12 12.48 17.95
N ASP A 220 -12.51 12.85 19.14
CA ASP A 220 -11.61 13.60 20.03
C ASP A 220 -10.39 12.73 20.38
N ILE A 221 -9.21 13.26 20.18
CA ILE A 221 -7.98 12.51 20.42
C ILE A 221 -7.73 12.19 21.89
N THR A 222 -8.38 12.93 22.80
CA THR A 222 -8.16 12.84 24.25
C THR A 222 -8.88 11.65 24.85
N ASP A 223 -10.13 11.43 24.47
CA ASP A 223 -11.02 10.45 25.09
C ASP A 223 -11.74 9.52 24.10
N GLY A 224 -11.58 9.73 22.79
CA GLY A 224 -12.22 8.92 21.75
C GLY A 224 -13.69 9.23 21.49
N THR A 225 -14.21 10.32 22.03
CA THR A 225 -15.60 10.74 21.79
C THR A 225 -15.80 11.03 20.32
N LEU A 226 -16.91 10.51 19.73
CA LEU A 226 -17.29 10.79 18.35
C LEU A 226 -17.72 12.25 18.21
N LEU A 227 -17.00 12.99 17.36
CA LEU A 227 -17.30 14.39 17.06
C LEU A 227 -18.26 14.53 15.88
N TRP A 228 -17.98 13.78 14.82
CA TRP A 228 -18.87 13.68 13.65
C TRP A 228 -18.66 12.36 12.90
N SER A 229 -19.65 11.99 12.10
CA SER A 229 -19.62 10.83 11.22
C SER A 229 -20.22 11.22 9.87
N ASN A 230 -19.50 10.93 8.78
CA ASN A 230 -19.99 11.06 7.41
C ASN A 230 -20.17 9.65 6.83
N GLY A 231 -21.39 9.33 6.36
CA GLY A 231 -21.75 8.04 5.76
C GLY A 231 -21.97 8.10 4.25
N ASP A 232 -21.68 9.22 3.59
CA ASP A 232 -21.97 9.45 2.17
C ASP A 232 -20.79 9.13 1.26
N ILE A 233 -19.86 8.28 1.74
CA ILE A 233 -18.67 7.88 0.99
C ILE A 233 -18.96 6.56 0.30
N GLU A 234 -18.79 6.49 -1.00
CA GLU A 234 -18.86 5.23 -1.75
C GLU A 234 -17.47 4.57 -1.83
N GLY A 235 -17.47 3.24 -1.88
CA GLY A 235 -16.24 2.45 -1.88
C GLY A 235 -15.53 2.40 -0.53
N PHE A 236 -14.45 1.67 -0.46
CA PHE A 236 -13.63 1.60 0.76
C PHE A 236 -12.33 2.38 0.59
N VAL A 237 -11.76 2.78 1.72
CA VAL A 237 -10.49 3.50 1.82
C VAL A 237 -9.43 2.56 2.37
N GLU A 238 -8.24 2.53 1.76
CA GLU A 238 -7.10 1.73 2.24
C GLU A 238 -5.83 2.55 2.47
N THR A 239 -5.78 3.77 1.98
CA THR A 239 -4.59 4.62 2.01
C THR A 239 -4.49 5.49 3.28
N ILE A 240 -3.52 6.38 3.30
CA ILE A 240 -3.34 7.41 4.33
C ILE A 240 -4.06 8.67 3.86
N PRO A 241 -5.10 9.15 4.54
CA PRO A 241 -5.73 10.44 4.22
C PRO A 241 -4.77 11.62 4.40
N LEU A 242 -4.91 12.63 3.55
CA LEU A 242 -4.19 13.89 3.65
C LEU A 242 -5.05 14.92 4.40
N ILE A 243 -4.49 15.55 5.45
CA ILE A 243 -5.09 16.75 6.05
C ILE A 243 -4.47 17.97 5.39
N TYR A 244 -5.28 18.77 4.69
CA TYR A 244 -4.81 19.95 3.99
C TYR A 244 -5.85 21.08 3.99
N LYS A 245 -5.45 22.29 4.40
CA LYS A 245 -6.31 23.49 4.43
C LYS A 245 -7.69 23.25 5.06
N GLY A 246 -7.75 22.56 6.20
CA GLY A 246 -8.99 22.26 6.90
C GLY A 246 -9.84 21.17 6.26
N MET A 247 -9.29 20.42 5.31
CA MET A 247 -9.95 19.30 4.66
C MET A 247 -9.20 17.99 4.91
N LEU A 248 -9.95 16.90 4.99
CA LEU A 248 -9.48 15.53 4.96
C LEU A 248 -9.69 14.97 3.56
N ILE A 249 -8.61 14.63 2.87
CA ILE A 249 -8.63 14.26 1.44
C ILE A 249 -8.14 12.82 1.30
N PHE A 250 -8.91 11.95 0.61
CA PHE A 250 -8.57 10.55 0.40
C PHE A 250 -9.25 9.97 -0.84
N GLY A 251 -8.59 9.00 -1.46
CA GLY A 251 -9.15 8.22 -2.57
C GLY A 251 -9.91 6.99 -2.08
N THR A 252 -10.86 6.52 -2.89
CA THR A 252 -11.70 5.37 -2.61
C THR A 252 -11.75 4.40 -3.80
N TRP A 253 -12.11 3.14 -3.56
CA TRP A 253 -12.27 2.10 -4.59
C TRP A 253 -13.61 2.21 -5.37
N ASP A 254 -14.05 3.43 -5.62
CA ASP A 254 -15.19 3.75 -6.51
C ASP A 254 -14.86 4.81 -7.55
N ASN A 255 -13.58 5.00 -7.86
CA ASN A 255 -13.03 5.98 -8.81
C ASN A 255 -13.11 7.44 -8.33
N ARG A 256 -13.28 7.68 -7.04
CA ARG A 256 -13.45 9.02 -6.48
C ARG A 256 -12.34 9.42 -5.53
N LEU A 257 -12.16 10.72 -5.44
CA LEU A 257 -11.38 11.41 -4.42
C LEU A 257 -12.32 12.33 -3.66
N TYR A 258 -12.39 12.18 -2.35
CA TYR A 258 -13.24 12.95 -1.47
C TYR A 258 -12.42 13.98 -0.70
N ALA A 259 -13.01 15.14 -0.46
CA ALA A 259 -12.53 16.11 0.52
C ALA A 259 -13.65 16.47 1.50
N LEU A 260 -13.43 16.17 2.77
CA LEU A 260 -14.34 16.47 3.85
C LEU A 260 -13.79 17.61 4.71
N ASP A 261 -14.67 18.46 5.18
CA ASP A 261 -14.33 19.48 6.18
C ASP A 261 -13.91 18.80 7.49
N THR A 262 -12.75 19.14 8.03
CA THR A 262 -12.21 18.48 9.24
C THR A 262 -12.97 18.84 10.51
N GLU A 263 -13.72 19.96 10.54
CA GLU A 263 -14.48 20.37 11.71
C GLU A 263 -15.88 19.75 11.76
N THR A 264 -16.52 19.65 10.59
CA THR A 264 -17.95 19.27 10.49
C THR A 264 -18.18 17.90 9.85
N GLY A 265 -17.20 17.36 9.13
CA GLY A 265 -17.34 16.12 8.35
C GLY A 265 -18.14 16.28 7.06
N VAL A 266 -18.61 17.50 6.73
CA VAL A 266 -19.37 17.76 5.51
C VAL A 266 -18.47 17.61 4.31
N THR A 267 -18.93 16.89 3.28
CA THR A 267 -18.24 16.77 2.00
C THR A 267 -18.18 18.14 1.32
N ARG A 268 -16.97 18.65 1.12
CA ARG A 268 -16.70 19.93 0.45
C ARG A 268 -16.73 19.77 -1.06
N TRP A 269 -16.09 18.71 -1.55
CA TRP A 269 -16.10 18.36 -2.97
C TRP A 269 -15.78 16.87 -3.16
N VAL A 270 -16.14 16.36 -4.34
CA VAL A 270 -15.81 15.04 -4.85
C VAL A 270 -15.27 15.20 -6.25
N TRP A 271 -14.17 14.55 -6.56
CA TRP A 271 -13.64 14.44 -7.91
C TRP A 271 -13.73 12.99 -8.39
N GLU A 272 -14.13 12.80 -9.64
CA GLU A 272 -14.19 11.49 -10.31
C GLU A 272 -13.14 11.43 -11.42
N ASN A 273 -12.41 10.32 -11.51
CA ASN A 273 -11.37 10.16 -12.54
C ASN A 273 -11.93 9.83 -13.94
N GLY A 274 -13.24 9.73 -14.08
CA GLY A 274 -13.94 9.50 -15.35
C GLY A 274 -13.98 8.04 -15.83
N TYR A 275 -13.55 7.08 -15.01
CA TYR A 275 -13.59 5.65 -15.34
C TYR A 275 -14.71 4.92 -14.61
N SER A 276 -15.29 3.90 -15.27
CA SER A 276 -16.23 2.97 -14.62
C SER A 276 -15.55 1.74 -14.01
N ASN A 277 -14.29 1.48 -14.39
CA ASN A 277 -13.51 0.36 -13.87
C ASN A 277 -12.88 0.74 -12.52
N ARG A 278 -13.38 0.17 -11.45
CA ARG A 278 -12.88 0.41 -10.08
C ARG A 278 -11.40 0.05 -9.87
N MET A 279 -10.82 -0.82 -10.71
CA MET A 279 -9.38 -1.09 -10.66
C MET A 279 -8.51 0.11 -11.07
N LEU A 280 -9.11 1.17 -11.59
CA LEU A 280 -8.43 2.43 -11.93
C LEU A 280 -8.67 3.53 -10.87
N SER A 281 -9.15 3.15 -9.69
CA SER A 281 -9.44 4.08 -8.59
C SER A 281 -8.16 4.67 -7.99
N PRO A 282 -8.18 5.93 -7.53
CA PRO A 282 -7.05 6.57 -6.84
C PRO A 282 -6.92 6.11 -5.36
N ALA A 283 -7.33 4.89 -5.04
CA ALA A 283 -7.50 4.40 -3.68
C ALA A 283 -6.18 4.07 -2.96
N ALA A 284 -5.14 3.66 -3.70
CA ALA A 284 -3.84 3.31 -3.13
C ALA A 284 -2.85 4.49 -3.10
N CYS A 285 -3.19 5.60 -3.72
CA CYS A 285 -2.34 6.79 -3.76
C CYS A 285 -2.51 7.62 -2.48
N VAL A 286 -1.40 8.03 -1.88
CA VAL A 286 -1.40 9.09 -0.86
C VAL A 286 -1.34 10.43 -1.60
N PRO A 287 -2.41 11.25 -1.56
CA PRO A 287 -2.41 12.54 -2.25
C PRO A 287 -1.37 13.47 -1.64
N VAL A 288 -0.79 14.35 -2.45
CA VAL A 288 0.12 15.40 -1.99
C VAL A 288 -0.36 16.76 -2.47
N ALA A 289 -0.12 17.82 -1.69
CA ALA A 289 -0.63 19.15 -2.00
C ALA A 289 0.38 20.25 -1.69
N PHE A 290 0.34 21.31 -2.48
CA PHE A 290 1.08 22.54 -2.26
C PHE A 290 0.30 23.75 -2.80
N GLY A 291 0.27 24.84 -2.03
CA GLY A 291 -0.45 26.06 -2.42
C GLY A 291 -1.94 25.79 -2.60
N GLU A 292 -2.45 25.97 -3.80
CA GLU A 292 -3.83 25.69 -4.17
C GLU A 292 -3.96 24.42 -5.03
N ARG A 293 -2.91 23.62 -5.12
CA ARG A 293 -2.85 22.43 -5.98
C ARG A 293 -2.79 21.15 -5.16
N LEU A 294 -3.50 20.16 -5.63
CA LEU A 294 -3.54 18.80 -5.13
C LEU A 294 -3.18 17.86 -6.26
N PHE A 295 -2.30 16.91 -5.99
CA PHE A 295 -1.83 15.93 -6.97
C PHE A 295 -2.21 14.52 -6.52
N VAL A 296 -2.68 13.72 -7.45
CA VAL A 296 -3.05 12.32 -7.25
C VAL A 296 -2.69 11.49 -8.47
N VAL A 297 -2.29 10.24 -8.26
CA VAL A 297 -2.03 9.25 -9.32
C VAL A 297 -2.95 8.05 -9.11
N ALA A 298 -3.44 7.50 -10.19
CA ALA A 298 -4.28 6.29 -10.18
C ALA A 298 -3.64 5.20 -11.07
N PRO A 299 -4.11 3.93 -10.99
CA PRO A 299 -3.62 2.84 -11.83
C PRO A 299 -3.85 3.02 -13.33
N ASP A 300 -4.58 4.06 -13.75
CA ASP A 300 -4.71 4.51 -15.14
C ASP A 300 -3.41 5.06 -15.72
N ARG A 301 -2.35 5.16 -14.90
CA ARG A 301 -1.00 5.62 -15.24
C ARG A 301 -0.92 7.11 -15.53
N LYS A 302 -1.87 7.88 -15.04
CA LYS A 302 -1.92 9.32 -15.20
C LYS A 302 -1.80 10.01 -13.85
N MET A 303 -1.30 11.24 -13.90
CA MET A 303 -1.33 12.15 -12.76
C MET A 303 -2.42 13.19 -13.01
N ALA A 304 -3.23 13.45 -12.00
CA ALA A 304 -4.18 14.55 -11.98
C ALA A 304 -3.68 15.66 -11.06
N CYS A 305 -3.80 16.90 -11.50
CA CYS A 305 -3.65 18.09 -10.69
C CYS A 305 -5.03 18.74 -10.54
N LEU A 306 -5.45 18.95 -9.30
CA LEU A 306 -6.72 19.54 -8.94
C LEU A 306 -6.50 20.84 -8.19
N ASP A 307 -7.46 21.74 -8.26
CA ASP A 307 -7.58 22.83 -7.30
C ASP A 307 -7.93 22.22 -5.93
N ALA A 308 -7.08 22.43 -4.94
CA ALA A 308 -7.18 21.77 -3.65
C ALA A 308 -8.43 22.18 -2.86
N LEU A 309 -8.96 23.39 -3.08
CA LEU A 309 -10.11 23.92 -2.34
C LEU A 309 -11.46 23.50 -2.94
N THR A 310 -11.50 23.30 -4.26
CA THR A 310 -12.75 23.08 -5.00
C THR A 310 -12.84 21.70 -5.66
N GLY A 311 -11.73 20.95 -5.74
CA GLY A 311 -11.68 19.69 -6.48
C GLY A 311 -11.75 19.85 -8.00
N ARG A 312 -11.73 21.08 -8.52
CA ARG A 312 -11.77 21.34 -9.96
C ARG A 312 -10.49 20.83 -10.61
N LEU A 313 -10.65 20.03 -11.67
CA LEU A 313 -9.53 19.53 -12.46
C LEU A 313 -8.79 20.68 -13.14
N ILE A 314 -7.49 20.78 -12.93
CA ILE A 314 -6.57 21.70 -13.62
C ILE A 314 -6.03 20.97 -14.85
N TRP A 315 -5.41 19.81 -14.65
CA TRP A 315 -4.98 18.94 -15.75
C TRP A 315 -4.98 17.46 -15.33
N HIS A 316 -5.09 16.55 -16.30
CA HIS A 316 -4.99 15.11 -16.14
C HIS A 316 -4.16 14.55 -17.28
N SER A 317 -2.97 14.04 -17.02
CA SER A 317 -1.96 13.76 -18.03
C SER A 317 -1.24 12.43 -17.79
N ASP A 318 -0.89 11.76 -18.88
CA ASP A 318 0.05 10.63 -18.90
C ASP A 318 1.52 11.09 -18.95
N LEU A 319 1.77 12.40 -18.81
CA LEU A 319 3.09 13.03 -18.81
C LEU A 319 3.93 12.66 -20.07
N GLY A 320 3.30 12.63 -21.23
CA GLY A 320 3.94 12.28 -22.49
C GLY A 320 4.20 10.77 -22.68
N GLY A 321 3.30 9.93 -22.13
CA GLY A 321 3.40 8.47 -22.21
C GLY A 321 4.25 7.84 -21.10
N ILE A 322 4.65 8.63 -20.08
CA ILE A 322 5.33 8.12 -18.89
C ILE A 322 4.30 7.49 -17.97
N ALA A 323 4.36 6.17 -17.84
CA ALA A 323 3.41 5.41 -17.03
C ALA A 323 3.71 5.58 -15.52
N VAL A 324 3.22 6.66 -14.89
CA VAL A 324 3.35 6.90 -13.45
C VAL A 324 2.53 5.90 -12.64
N ARG A 325 2.96 5.67 -11.40
CA ARG A 325 2.29 4.79 -10.45
C ARG A 325 2.03 5.52 -9.13
N GLU A 326 1.27 4.89 -8.26
CA GLU A 326 0.74 5.45 -7.01
C GLU A 326 1.81 5.78 -5.96
N SER A 327 3.08 5.45 -6.22
CA SER A 327 4.21 5.83 -5.38
C SER A 327 4.58 7.29 -5.63
N MET A 328 4.20 8.14 -4.71
CA MET A 328 4.41 9.59 -4.79
C MET A 328 5.06 10.14 -3.52
N GLY A 329 5.54 11.36 -3.63
CA GLY A 329 6.04 12.18 -2.54
C GLY A 329 6.12 13.64 -2.98
N ILE A 330 6.56 14.50 -2.08
CA ILE A 330 6.82 15.92 -2.36
C ILE A 330 8.17 16.30 -1.74
N THR A 331 8.92 17.16 -2.42
CA THR A 331 10.20 17.68 -1.89
C THR A 331 9.98 18.58 -0.67
N ALA A 332 10.97 18.66 0.22
CA ALA A 332 10.87 19.42 1.47
C ALA A 332 10.55 20.92 1.24
N ASP A 333 11.05 21.50 0.14
CA ASP A 333 10.72 22.86 -0.28
C ASP A 333 9.42 22.95 -1.07
N SER A 334 8.75 21.81 -1.29
CA SER A 334 7.48 21.68 -2.01
C SER A 334 7.51 22.19 -3.46
N THR A 335 8.66 22.24 -4.10
CA THR A 335 8.79 22.69 -5.51
C THR A 335 8.49 21.59 -6.52
N MET A 336 8.64 20.31 -6.10
CA MET A 336 8.42 19.15 -6.98
C MET A 336 7.55 18.07 -6.31
N ILE A 337 6.63 17.53 -7.08
CA ILE A 337 6.02 16.24 -6.80
C ILE A 337 6.94 15.16 -7.34
N LEU A 338 7.30 14.20 -6.51
CA LEU A 338 8.07 13.04 -6.91
C LEU A 338 7.11 11.89 -7.24
N ALA A 339 7.26 11.25 -8.38
CA ALA A 339 6.43 10.12 -8.76
C ALA A 339 7.28 9.03 -9.40
N LYS A 340 7.03 7.77 -9.00
CA LYS A 340 7.66 6.59 -9.61
C LYS A 340 6.90 6.17 -10.86
N THR A 341 7.64 5.75 -11.87
CA THR A 341 7.07 5.18 -13.11
C THR A 341 7.12 3.66 -13.07
N MET A 342 6.33 3.00 -13.91
CA MET A 342 6.37 1.54 -14.05
C MET A 342 7.73 0.99 -14.47
N ASN A 343 8.54 1.80 -15.15
CA ASN A 343 9.89 1.41 -15.57
C ASN A 343 10.94 1.69 -14.50
N GLY A 344 10.52 2.14 -13.31
CA GLY A 344 11.41 2.36 -12.17
C GLY A 344 12.23 3.64 -12.24
N ILE A 345 11.90 4.57 -13.14
CA ILE A 345 12.42 5.93 -13.12
C ILE A 345 11.56 6.75 -12.16
N VAL A 346 12.17 7.62 -11.37
CA VAL A 346 11.45 8.62 -10.58
C VAL A 346 11.55 9.95 -11.31
N ILE A 347 10.42 10.64 -11.41
CA ILE A 347 10.31 11.96 -12.02
C ILE A 347 9.91 13.00 -10.98
N GLY A 348 10.38 14.24 -11.19
CA GLY A 348 9.94 15.43 -10.47
C GLY A 348 9.04 16.27 -11.38
N VAL A 349 7.79 16.48 -10.92
CA VAL A 349 6.80 17.31 -11.64
C VAL A 349 6.64 18.64 -10.90
N SER A 350 6.61 19.74 -11.63
CA SER A 350 6.44 21.08 -11.06
C SER A 350 5.15 21.21 -10.27
N THR A 351 5.22 21.78 -9.07
CA THR A 351 4.04 22.05 -8.23
C THR A 351 3.27 23.30 -8.65
N THR A 352 3.88 24.16 -9.47
CA THR A 352 3.33 25.50 -9.78
C THR A 352 2.98 25.71 -11.25
N ALA A 353 3.44 24.87 -12.17
CA ALA A 353 3.15 25.00 -13.59
C ALA A 353 1.66 24.76 -13.91
N ASP A 354 1.08 25.54 -14.84
CA ASP A 354 -0.33 25.43 -15.25
C ASP A 354 -0.59 24.20 -16.13
N GLU A 355 0.45 23.68 -16.77
CA GLU A 355 0.46 22.46 -17.55
C GLU A 355 1.42 21.45 -16.91
N PRO A 356 1.28 20.13 -17.17
CA PRO A 356 2.17 19.12 -16.61
C PRO A 356 3.61 19.31 -17.11
N GLU A 357 4.51 19.64 -16.20
CA GLU A 357 5.93 19.92 -16.48
C GLU A 357 6.83 18.98 -15.67
N ILE A 358 7.60 18.16 -16.37
CA ILE A 358 8.66 17.34 -15.76
C ILE A 358 9.93 18.17 -15.72
N ILE A 359 10.35 18.52 -14.51
CA ILE A 359 11.54 19.35 -14.28
C ILE A 359 12.75 18.55 -13.82
N TRP A 360 12.54 17.28 -13.45
CA TRP A 360 13.58 16.44 -12.90
C TRP A 360 13.28 14.95 -13.18
N LYS A 361 14.31 14.14 -13.31
CA LYS A 361 14.21 12.68 -13.39
C LYS A 361 15.49 12.00 -12.91
N THR A 362 15.39 10.80 -12.39
CA THR A 362 16.57 10.00 -12.06
C THR A 362 17.37 9.64 -13.31
N GLY A 363 18.71 9.63 -13.18
CA GLY A 363 19.63 9.18 -14.22
C GLY A 363 19.79 7.66 -14.31
N PHE A 364 18.98 6.89 -13.55
CA PHE A 364 18.97 5.45 -13.50
C PHE A 364 17.54 4.93 -13.36
N ASP A 365 17.34 3.64 -13.59
CA ASP A 365 16.09 2.93 -13.31
C ASP A 365 16.32 1.81 -12.29
N ILE A 366 15.26 1.44 -11.57
CA ILE A 366 15.23 0.32 -10.61
C ILE A 366 14.53 -0.91 -11.19
N GLY A 367 14.22 -0.87 -12.47
CA GLY A 367 13.43 -1.87 -13.19
C GLY A 367 11.93 -1.74 -12.92
N TYR A 368 11.16 -2.65 -13.50
CA TYR A 368 9.70 -2.68 -13.30
C TYR A 368 9.36 -2.70 -11.80
N ASP A 369 8.55 -1.75 -11.37
CA ASP A 369 8.14 -1.58 -10.00
C ASP A 369 6.78 -0.86 -9.93
N ILE A 370 5.81 -1.43 -9.22
CA ILE A 370 4.45 -0.91 -9.07
C ILE A 370 4.06 -0.71 -7.60
N ALA A 371 5.01 -0.83 -6.69
CA ALA A 371 4.75 -0.66 -5.26
C ALA A 371 4.33 0.79 -4.93
N PRO A 372 3.30 0.99 -4.10
CA PRO A 372 2.79 2.32 -3.75
C PRO A 372 3.59 3.01 -2.62
N GLY A 373 4.78 2.52 -2.28
CA GLY A 373 5.60 3.09 -1.21
C GLY A 373 5.89 4.58 -1.44
N ILE A 374 5.76 5.38 -0.38
CA ILE A 374 5.96 6.84 -0.45
C ILE A 374 7.42 7.17 -0.70
N ILE A 375 7.68 8.02 -1.70
CA ILE A 375 9.01 8.59 -1.96
C ILE A 375 9.21 9.74 -0.98
N THR A 376 10.35 9.75 -0.28
CA THR A 376 10.67 10.79 0.70
C THR A 376 11.90 11.58 0.23
N GLU A 377 11.93 12.87 0.48
CA GLU A 377 13.12 13.70 0.30
C GLU A 377 13.53 14.30 1.64
N HIS A 378 14.82 14.31 1.91
CA HIS A 378 15.41 14.96 3.08
C HIS A 378 16.83 15.40 2.77
N ASP A 379 17.15 16.64 3.10
CA ASP A 379 18.48 17.26 2.91
C ASP A 379 19.09 17.07 1.51
N GLY A 380 18.25 17.19 0.46
CA GLY A 380 18.69 17.07 -0.93
C GLY A 380 18.88 15.62 -1.41
N ILE A 381 18.48 14.64 -0.64
CA ILE A 381 18.51 13.23 -1.00
C ILE A 381 17.09 12.70 -1.13
N ILE A 382 16.79 12.04 -2.25
CA ILE A 382 15.53 11.39 -2.52
C ILE A 382 15.67 9.91 -2.23
N TYR A 383 14.81 9.36 -1.35
CA TYR A 383 14.79 7.95 -0.97
C TYR A 383 13.62 7.27 -1.64
N ILE A 384 13.93 6.22 -2.40
CA ILE A 384 12.99 5.52 -3.27
C ILE A 384 12.81 4.09 -2.75
N PRO A 385 11.62 3.72 -2.28
CA PRO A 385 11.31 2.34 -1.90
C PRO A 385 11.03 1.49 -3.14
N SER A 386 11.47 0.22 -3.11
CA SER A 386 11.16 -0.74 -4.17
C SER A 386 10.35 -1.94 -3.70
N ASP A 387 9.70 -2.63 -4.64
CA ASP A 387 9.01 -3.91 -4.40
C ASP A 387 9.99 -5.09 -4.23
N LYS A 388 11.28 -4.86 -4.51
CA LYS A 388 12.38 -5.85 -4.43
C LYS A 388 13.20 -5.76 -3.15
N GLY A 389 12.73 -5.01 -2.15
CA GLY A 389 13.39 -4.87 -0.86
C GLY A 389 14.67 -4.01 -0.87
N VAL A 390 14.80 -3.14 -1.85
CA VAL A 390 15.94 -2.23 -1.99
C VAL A 390 15.51 -0.80 -1.71
N VAL A 391 16.27 -0.11 -0.87
CA VAL A 391 16.22 1.33 -0.70
C VAL A 391 17.22 1.94 -1.67
N HIS A 392 16.78 2.87 -2.51
CA HIS A 392 17.66 3.64 -3.39
C HIS A 392 17.70 5.09 -2.92
N ALA A 393 18.89 5.70 -2.96
CA ALA A 393 19.08 7.12 -2.69
C ALA A 393 19.58 7.82 -3.94
N ALA A 394 18.94 8.92 -4.30
CA ALA A 394 19.30 9.75 -5.44
C ALA A 394 19.55 11.19 -5.02
N SER A 395 20.50 11.85 -5.69
CA SER A 395 20.68 13.28 -5.56
C SER A 395 19.46 14.02 -6.12
N ARG A 396 18.87 14.89 -5.33
CA ARG A 396 17.80 15.76 -5.77
C ARG A 396 18.24 16.75 -6.86
N ALA A 397 19.51 17.14 -6.87
CA ALA A 397 20.02 18.16 -7.76
C ALA A 397 20.01 17.71 -9.24
N ASP A 398 20.35 16.44 -9.49
CA ASP A 398 20.58 15.93 -10.85
C ASP A 398 20.03 14.51 -11.09
N GLY A 399 19.42 13.86 -10.10
CA GLY A 399 18.88 12.53 -10.22
C GLY A 399 19.93 11.41 -10.26
N THR A 400 21.19 11.67 -9.95
CA THR A 400 22.23 10.66 -9.91
C THR A 400 22.02 9.70 -8.74
N LEU A 401 22.31 8.40 -8.95
CA LEU A 401 22.28 7.39 -7.91
C LEU A 401 23.42 7.62 -6.92
N LEU A 402 23.10 7.85 -5.65
CA LEU A 402 24.08 7.97 -4.58
C LEU A 402 24.45 6.61 -4.00
N TRP A 403 23.44 5.80 -3.67
CA TRP A 403 23.61 4.46 -3.17
C TRP A 403 22.33 3.63 -3.29
N SER A 404 22.49 2.32 -3.16
CA SER A 404 21.38 1.35 -3.06
C SER A 404 21.71 0.34 -1.96
N HIS A 405 20.73 -0.02 -1.16
CA HIS A 405 20.91 -0.97 -0.08
C HIS A 405 19.72 -1.92 0.02
N ARG A 406 19.96 -3.21 -0.11
CA ARG A 406 18.94 -4.25 0.04
C ARG A 406 18.74 -4.58 1.51
N ILE A 407 17.52 -4.40 2.01
CA ILE A 407 17.15 -4.80 3.37
C ILE A 407 16.36 -6.11 3.39
N SER A 408 15.70 -6.48 2.29
CA SER A 408 14.81 -7.64 2.20
C SER A 408 14.67 -8.09 0.74
N SER A 409 13.79 -9.03 0.47
CA SER A 409 13.34 -9.40 -0.88
C SER A 409 11.89 -9.00 -1.15
N CYS A 410 11.25 -8.33 -0.19
CA CYS A 410 9.85 -7.91 -0.24
C CYS A 410 9.72 -6.39 -0.31
N LEU A 411 8.54 -5.95 -0.68
CA LEU A 411 8.15 -4.54 -0.78
C LEU A 411 8.54 -3.75 0.48
N ILE A 412 9.17 -2.60 0.27
CA ILE A 412 9.44 -1.61 1.32
C ILE A 412 8.20 -0.74 1.50
N ASN A 413 7.61 -0.75 2.70
CA ASN A 413 6.39 -0.01 2.99
C ASN A 413 6.62 1.51 3.04
N ASN A 414 7.60 1.93 3.82
CA ASN A 414 8.03 3.34 3.86
C ASN A 414 9.49 3.49 4.28
N ILE A 415 10.00 4.69 4.03
CA ILE A 415 11.32 5.14 4.45
C ILE A 415 11.11 6.43 5.24
N VAL A 416 11.56 6.44 6.50
CA VAL A 416 11.48 7.60 7.38
C VAL A 416 12.88 8.16 7.60
N PRO A 417 13.24 9.31 7.01
CA PRO A 417 14.48 9.99 7.31
C PRO A 417 14.56 10.37 8.80
N LEU A 418 15.72 10.22 9.38
CA LEU A 418 16.02 10.54 10.77
C LEU A 418 17.20 11.51 10.82
N GLU A 419 17.44 12.08 12.00
CA GLU A 419 18.63 12.89 12.22
C GLU A 419 19.94 12.10 12.00
N ARG A 420 21.03 12.81 11.68
CA ARG A 420 22.39 12.25 11.54
C ARG A 420 22.52 11.20 10.45
N GLU A 421 22.10 11.56 9.23
CA GLU A 421 22.28 10.71 8.05
C GLU A 421 21.84 9.26 8.30
N SER A 422 20.63 9.09 8.82
CA SER A 422 20.08 7.77 9.07
C SER A 422 18.60 7.66 8.68
N LEU A 423 18.18 6.44 8.38
CA LEU A 423 16.83 6.10 7.94
C LEU A 423 16.25 5.00 8.81
N LEU A 424 14.95 5.06 9.06
CA LEU A 424 14.17 3.90 9.47
C LEU A 424 13.43 3.35 8.25
N CYS A 425 13.59 2.07 7.96
CA CYS A 425 12.92 1.38 6.86
C CYS A 425 12.23 0.13 7.39
N ASN A 426 11.09 -0.21 6.78
CA ASN A 426 10.45 -1.50 7.03
C ASN A 426 9.90 -2.10 5.74
N SER A 427 9.85 -3.43 5.70
CA SER A 427 9.37 -4.20 4.55
C SER A 427 8.23 -5.14 4.93
N MET A 428 7.47 -5.56 3.91
CA MET A 428 6.27 -6.37 4.09
C MET A 428 6.55 -7.70 4.79
N ASP A 429 7.72 -8.32 4.59
CA ASP A 429 8.12 -9.59 5.24
C ASP A 429 8.57 -9.43 6.71
N GLY A 430 8.25 -8.32 7.34
CA GLY A 430 8.48 -8.11 8.76
C GLY A 430 9.87 -7.58 9.12
N VAL A 431 10.70 -7.17 8.16
CA VAL A 431 11.99 -6.55 8.46
C VAL A 431 11.81 -5.09 8.86
N VAL A 432 12.45 -4.69 9.94
CA VAL A 432 12.59 -3.30 10.37
C VAL A 432 14.06 -3.02 10.61
N VAL A 433 14.61 -2.01 9.93
CA VAL A 433 16.02 -1.66 10.04
C VAL A 433 16.22 -0.16 10.25
N ARG A 434 17.26 0.19 10.95
CA ARG A 434 17.83 1.53 10.93
C ARG A 434 19.12 1.50 10.15
N LEU A 435 19.18 2.26 9.07
CA LEU A 435 20.38 2.45 8.25
C LEU A 435 21.09 3.74 8.66
N ALA A 436 22.43 3.76 8.54
CA ALA A 436 23.24 4.96 8.50
C ALA A 436 24.02 4.96 7.16
N TYR A 437 24.30 6.16 6.60
CA TYR A 437 24.97 6.33 5.31
C TYR A 437 25.87 7.56 5.30
#